data_7e75edf95e7d8ec43039ec19a3b58724
#
_entry.id   7e75edf95e7d8ec43039ec19a3b58724
#
_cell.length_a   1.000
_cell.length_b   1.000
_cell.length_c   1.000
_cell.angle_alpha   90.00
_cell.angle_beta   90.00
_cell.angle_gamma   90.00
#
_symmetry.space_group_name_H-M   'P 1'
#
loop_
_entity.id
_entity.type
_entity.pdbx_description
1 polymer ?
#
loop_
_entity_poly.entity_id
_entity_poly.type
_entity_poly.pdbx_seq_one_letter_code
_entity_poly.pdbx_strand_id
1 'polypeptide(L)'
;MTGRAVWFAVPAGFDDPVRVSGGNVYDRRVIDELEETGWSVHTTEIGPDAAADAAARLARVPDGALVLVDGLIAVRQPEAVVEASARCRVVVVAHMVVAAFADAAPEGIAAERRALCAAHHVIATSAWARERLIELGICRPGRITVAVPGTDPAPAAAGTADGGALLCVGVVAPHKGQDTLIDALAGLRGAAHWTCTIAGSVATDPEFAERVARRVDEAGLASHVRWAGVLGRDRLDAAYAGADLVVAPSRTESYGMAVADALRRGIPVVATRAGGIPEAVAPGDAAILVPPDRPDALRDALRRWMTEPALRERLTAAARRGRKDRPSWRDTARSIHSTLEELS
;
A
#
# COMPACT_ATOMS: atom_id res chain seq x y z
N MET A 1 2.99 -28.70 -24.93
CA MET A 1 2.55 -27.32 -24.57
C MET A 1 3.65 -26.75 -23.70
N THR A 2 4.47 -25.85 -24.21
CA THR A 2 5.46 -25.11 -23.40
C THR A 2 4.67 -24.31 -22.38
N GLY A 3 4.83 -24.65 -21.08
CA GLY A 3 4.15 -23.96 -19.99
C GLY A 3 4.49 -22.47 -20.00
N ARG A 4 3.50 -21.61 -19.68
CA ARG A 4 3.70 -20.18 -19.52
C ARG A 4 4.66 -19.96 -18.34
N ALA A 5 5.76 -19.29 -18.57
CA ALA A 5 6.77 -19.01 -17.55
C ALA A 5 7.05 -17.51 -17.44
N VAL A 6 7.19 -17.00 -16.21
CA VAL A 6 7.58 -15.64 -15.90
C VAL A 6 8.61 -15.63 -14.77
N TRP A 7 9.65 -14.80 -14.92
CA TRP A 7 10.64 -14.54 -13.87
C TRP A 7 10.22 -13.31 -13.09
N PHE A 8 10.21 -13.40 -11.76
CA PHE A 8 9.84 -12.27 -10.92
C PHE A 8 10.99 -11.88 -9.99
N ALA A 9 11.60 -10.73 -10.26
CA ALA A 9 12.60 -10.13 -9.39
C ALA A 9 11.90 -9.40 -8.23
N VAL A 10 12.09 -9.90 -7.02
CA VAL A 10 11.47 -9.41 -5.78
C VAL A 10 12.53 -8.98 -4.76
N PRO A 11 12.22 -8.07 -3.83
CA PRO A 11 13.16 -7.69 -2.78
C PRO A 11 13.56 -8.87 -1.90
N ALA A 12 14.84 -8.94 -1.50
CA ALA A 12 15.32 -9.97 -0.60
C ALA A 12 14.55 -9.94 0.73
N GLY A 13 14.06 -11.09 1.15
CA GLY A 13 13.22 -11.24 2.33
C GLY A 13 11.80 -10.71 2.15
N PHE A 14 11.28 -10.67 0.91
CA PHE A 14 9.89 -10.29 0.64
C PHE A 14 8.88 -11.22 1.34
N ASP A 15 9.30 -12.43 1.70
CA ASP A 15 8.53 -13.44 2.45
C ASP A 15 8.71 -13.38 3.97
N ASP A 16 9.62 -12.56 4.45
CA ASP A 16 9.89 -12.48 5.87
C ASP A 16 8.68 -11.88 6.61
N PRO A 17 8.04 -12.63 7.54
CA PRO A 17 6.87 -12.17 8.28
C PRO A 17 7.16 -10.96 9.20
N VAL A 18 8.44 -10.62 9.41
CA VAL A 18 8.86 -9.43 10.18
C VAL A 18 9.04 -8.20 9.29
N ARG A 19 9.17 -8.41 7.97
CA ARG A 19 9.40 -7.35 6.97
C ARG A 19 8.16 -7.07 6.13
N VAL A 20 6.99 -7.05 6.74
CA VAL A 20 5.72 -6.86 6.04
C VAL A 20 5.62 -5.44 5.48
N SER A 21 5.46 -5.34 4.18
CA SER A 21 5.11 -4.12 3.46
C SER A 21 3.95 -4.38 2.49
N GLY A 22 3.25 -3.32 2.07
CA GLY A 22 2.18 -3.48 1.08
C GLY A 22 2.69 -4.04 -0.25
N GLY A 23 3.90 -3.65 -0.70
CA GLY A 23 4.52 -4.18 -1.90
C GLY A 23 4.80 -5.68 -1.79
N ASN A 24 5.45 -6.12 -0.71
CA ASN A 24 5.73 -7.54 -0.48
C ASN A 24 4.45 -8.40 -0.46
N VAL A 25 3.38 -7.89 0.18
CA VAL A 25 2.07 -8.59 0.18
C VAL A 25 1.50 -8.67 -1.23
N TYR A 26 1.58 -7.59 -1.99
CA TYR A 26 1.12 -7.55 -3.38
C TYR A 26 1.87 -8.58 -4.23
N ASP A 27 3.20 -8.55 -4.21
CA ASP A 27 4.04 -9.46 -5.00
C ASP A 27 3.76 -10.93 -4.66
N ARG A 28 3.65 -11.25 -3.37
CA ARG A 28 3.30 -12.60 -2.93
C ARG A 28 1.96 -13.04 -3.50
N ARG A 29 0.93 -12.21 -3.35
CA ARG A 29 -0.41 -12.54 -3.84
C ARG A 29 -0.47 -12.68 -5.36
N VAL A 30 0.30 -11.87 -6.08
CA VAL A 30 0.41 -11.99 -7.54
C VAL A 30 1.08 -13.30 -7.93
N ILE A 31 2.14 -13.71 -7.22
CA ILE A 31 2.79 -15.01 -7.44
C ILE A 31 1.78 -16.15 -7.24
N ASP A 32 1.14 -16.20 -6.06
CA ASP A 32 0.18 -17.24 -5.70
C ASP A 32 -0.93 -17.39 -6.78
N GLU A 33 -1.54 -16.28 -7.18
CA GLU A 33 -2.64 -16.27 -8.15
C GLU A 33 -2.18 -16.57 -9.59
N LEU A 34 -0.98 -16.16 -9.99
CA LEU A 34 -0.42 -16.51 -11.30
C LEU A 34 -0.16 -18.04 -11.37
N GLU A 35 0.38 -18.63 -10.31
CA GLU A 35 0.60 -20.07 -10.22
C GLU A 35 -0.74 -20.84 -10.26
N GLU A 36 -1.78 -20.35 -9.56
CA GLU A 36 -3.13 -20.92 -9.63
C GLU A 36 -3.72 -20.87 -11.05
N THR A 37 -3.33 -19.90 -11.86
CA THR A 37 -3.76 -19.76 -13.27
C THR A 37 -2.87 -20.49 -14.28
N GLY A 38 -1.88 -21.25 -13.78
CA GLY A 38 -1.05 -22.16 -14.59
C GLY A 38 0.24 -21.51 -15.13
N TRP A 39 0.69 -20.39 -14.57
CA TRP A 39 2.02 -19.84 -14.81
C TRP A 39 3.06 -20.57 -13.95
N SER A 40 4.25 -20.79 -14.50
CA SER A 40 5.43 -21.15 -13.73
C SER A 40 6.14 -19.86 -13.32
N VAL A 41 6.09 -19.48 -12.05
CA VAL A 41 6.72 -18.25 -11.56
C VAL A 41 8.08 -18.58 -10.96
N HIS A 42 9.14 -18.01 -11.55
CA HIS A 42 10.52 -18.16 -11.10
C HIS A 42 10.94 -16.92 -10.32
N THR A 43 10.93 -16.97 -9.00
CA THR A 43 11.31 -15.84 -8.15
C THR A 43 12.84 -15.68 -8.07
N THR A 44 13.30 -14.44 -8.11
CA THR A 44 14.70 -14.05 -7.90
C THR A 44 14.75 -12.92 -6.88
N GLU A 45 15.27 -13.23 -5.69
CA GLU A 45 15.43 -12.22 -4.65
C GLU A 45 16.64 -11.33 -4.91
N ILE A 46 16.47 -10.01 -4.78
CA ILE A 46 17.51 -8.99 -5.00
C ILE A 46 17.67 -8.16 -3.72
N GLY A 47 18.89 -8.13 -3.20
CA GLY A 47 19.24 -7.35 -2.02
C GLY A 47 19.29 -5.84 -2.28
N PRO A 48 19.18 -5.00 -1.23
CA PRO A 48 19.09 -3.54 -1.38
C PRO A 48 20.38 -2.90 -1.91
N ASP A 49 21.55 -3.47 -1.57
CA ASP A 49 22.86 -2.84 -1.80
C ASP A 49 23.69 -3.52 -2.93
N ALA A 50 23.08 -4.41 -3.69
CA ALA A 50 23.81 -5.31 -4.59
C ALA A 50 23.56 -4.96 -6.07
N ALA A 51 24.00 -3.78 -6.56
CA ALA A 51 23.86 -3.41 -7.97
C ALA A 51 24.47 -4.47 -8.91
N ALA A 52 25.65 -4.96 -8.60
CA ALA A 52 26.30 -6.05 -9.33
C ALA A 52 25.54 -7.38 -9.23
N ASP A 53 24.88 -7.66 -8.09
CA ASP A 53 24.08 -8.86 -7.90
C ASP A 53 22.77 -8.80 -8.70
N ALA A 54 22.09 -7.65 -8.76
CA ALA A 54 20.88 -7.48 -9.57
C ALA A 54 21.14 -7.73 -11.05
N ALA A 55 22.18 -7.11 -11.60
CA ALA A 55 22.59 -7.32 -12.98
C ALA A 55 22.96 -8.79 -13.24
N ALA A 56 23.76 -9.41 -12.35
CA ALA A 56 24.16 -10.81 -12.48
C ALA A 56 22.99 -11.79 -12.39
N ARG A 57 21.99 -11.52 -11.51
CA ARG A 57 20.79 -12.36 -11.36
C ARG A 57 19.86 -12.22 -12.56
N LEU A 58 19.60 -11.00 -13.00
CA LEU A 58 18.79 -10.76 -14.20
C LEU A 58 19.49 -11.29 -15.47
N ALA A 59 20.83 -11.29 -15.54
CA ALA A 59 21.58 -11.87 -16.64
C ALA A 59 21.40 -13.40 -16.79
N ARG A 60 20.97 -14.11 -15.75
CA ARG A 60 20.67 -15.55 -15.80
C ARG A 60 19.30 -15.87 -16.39
N VAL A 61 18.45 -14.88 -16.53
CA VAL A 61 17.13 -15.04 -17.15
C VAL A 61 17.33 -15.30 -18.65
N PRO A 62 16.67 -16.29 -19.26
CA PRO A 62 16.79 -16.59 -20.69
C PRO A 62 16.40 -15.39 -21.58
N ASP A 63 17.07 -15.24 -22.72
CA ASP A 63 16.73 -14.21 -23.69
C ASP A 63 15.30 -14.39 -24.22
N GLY A 64 14.59 -13.30 -24.38
CA GLY A 64 13.19 -13.28 -24.79
C GLY A 64 12.18 -13.61 -23.69
N ALA A 65 12.65 -13.98 -22.50
CA ALA A 65 11.76 -14.30 -21.39
C ALA A 65 10.94 -13.09 -20.90
N LEU A 66 9.77 -13.38 -20.33
CA LEU A 66 8.98 -12.41 -19.57
C LEU A 66 9.58 -12.24 -18.17
N VAL A 67 9.76 -10.97 -17.75
CA VAL A 67 10.33 -10.63 -16.45
C VAL A 67 9.44 -9.60 -15.77
N LEU A 68 8.87 -9.94 -14.62
CA LEU A 68 8.32 -8.97 -13.68
C LEU A 68 9.45 -8.43 -12.79
N VAL A 69 9.44 -7.15 -12.52
CA VAL A 69 10.40 -6.51 -11.60
C VAL A 69 9.64 -5.64 -10.63
N ASP A 70 9.83 -5.87 -9.32
CA ASP A 70 9.32 -5.00 -8.27
C ASP A 70 9.84 -3.57 -8.46
N GLY A 71 8.96 -2.58 -8.27
CA GLY A 71 9.28 -1.16 -8.47
C GLY A 71 10.38 -0.63 -7.57
N LEU A 72 10.53 -1.18 -6.35
CA LEU A 72 11.59 -0.80 -5.43
C LEU A 72 12.97 -1.24 -5.97
N ILE A 73 13.04 -2.43 -6.57
CA ILE A 73 14.24 -2.91 -7.27
C ILE A 73 14.51 -2.02 -8.48
N ALA A 74 13.48 -1.75 -9.28
CA ALA A 74 13.62 -0.94 -10.48
C ALA A 74 14.19 0.46 -10.19
N VAL A 75 13.76 1.11 -9.11
CA VAL A 75 14.27 2.42 -8.69
C VAL A 75 15.69 2.33 -8.10
N ARG A 76 15.98 1.30 -7.34
CA ARG A 76 17.32 1.13 -6.74
C ARG A 76 18.37 0.65 -7.72
N GLN A 77 17.96 -0.10 -8.74
CA GLN A 77 18.84 -0.75 -9.70
C GLN A 77 18.41 -0.47 -11.17
N PRO A 78 18.28 0.81 -11.56
CA PRO A 78 17.72 1.16 -12.88
C PRO A 78 18.54 0.63 -14.04
N GLU A 79 19.89 0.54 -13.89
CA GLU A 79 20.77 0.02 -14.93
C GLU A 79 20.53 -1.46 -15.19
N ALA A 80 20.32 -2.26 -14.14
CA ALA A 80 20.01 -3.67 -14.29
C ALA A 80 18.69 -3.90 -15.05
N VAL A 81 17.70 -3.02 -14.84
CA VAL A 81 16.43 -3.02 -15.60
C VAL A 81 16.67 -2.67 -17.07
N VAL A 82 17.49 -1.64 -17.34
CA VAL A 82 17.85 -1.22 -18.72
C VAL A 82 18.55 -2.36 -19.46
N GLU A 83 19.54 -2.99 -18.83
CA GLU A 83 20.27 -4.12 -19.41
C GLU A 83 19.35 -5.33 -19.66
N ALA A 84 18.51 -5.68 -18.69
CA ALA A 84 17.55 -6.77 -18.84
C ALA A 84 16.53 -6.48 -19.96
N SER A 85 16.08 -5.24 -20.11
CA SER A 85 15.13 -4.83 -21.15
C SER A 85 15.69 -4.94 -22.58
N ALA A 86 17.02 -4.98 -22.74
CA ALA A 86 17.64 -5.17 -24.06
C ALA A 86 17.52 -6.63 -24.58
N ARG A 87 17.24 -7.60 -23.69
CA ARG A 87 17.19 -9.05 -24.04
C ARG A 87 15.89 -9.73 -23.62
N CYS A 88 15.18 -9.20 -22.62
CA CYS A 88 13.98 -9.79 -22.05
C CYS A 88 12.80 -8.82 -22.18
N ARG A 89 11.58 -9.34 -22.08
CA ARG A 89 10.38 -8.52 -22.03
C ARG A 89 10.10 -8.12 -20.57
N VAL A 90 10.65 -6.99 -20.15
CA VAL A 90 10.56 -6.51 -18.77
C VAL A 90 9.28 -5.74 -18.53
N VAL A 91 8.57 -6.11 -17.45
CA VAL A 91 7.38 -5.43 -16.93
C VAL A 91 7.68 -4.99 -15.50
N VAL A 92 7.58 -3.71 -15.22
CA VAL A 92 7.81 -3.18 -13.85
C VAL A 92 6.49 -3.03 -13.11
N VAL A 93 6.42 -3.57 -11.90
CA VAL A 93 5.27 -3.38 -10.98
C VAL A 93 5.53 -2.14 -10.12
N ALA A 94 4.94 -1.03 -10.50
CA ALA A 94 5.11 0.26 -9.83
C ALA A 94 4.20 0.35 -8.60
N HIS A 95 4.68 -0.14 -7.45
CA HIS A 95 3.96 -0.06 -6.17
C HIS A 95 3.82 1.38 -5.67
N MET A 96 4.76 2.24 -6.02
CA MET A 96 4.77 3.66 -5.67
C MET A 96 5.17 4.50 -6.89
N VAL A 97 4.83 5.77 -6.87
CA VAL A 97 5.36 6.78 -7.80
C VAL A 97 6.31 7.65 -7.00
N VAL A 98 7.62 7.42 -7.13
CA VAL A 98 8.67 8.13 -6.36
C VAL A 98 8.58 9.64 -6.59
N ALA A 99 8.39 10.06 -7.83
CA ALA A 99 8.26 11.46 -8.21
C ALA A 99 7.01 12.17 -7.63
N ALA A 100 6.11 11.44 -6.94
CA ALA A 100 4.96 12.01 -6.26
C ALA A 100 5.21 12.29 -4.76
N PHE A 101 6.34 11.87 -4.21
CA PHE A 101 6.70 12.19 -2.83
C PHE A 101 7.28 13.60 -2.76
N ALA A 102 6.84 14.39 -1.78
CA ALA A 102 7.28 15.78 -1.63
C ALA A 102 8.77 15.93 -1.30
N ASP A 103 9.34 14.91 -0.67
CA ASP A 103 10.74 14.79 -0.24
C ASP A 103 11.57 13.87 -1.14
N ALA A 104 11.04 13.52 -2.32
CA ALA A 104 11.76 12.64 -3.24
C ALA A 104 13.07 13.28 -3.73
N ALA A 105 14.17 12.57 -3.53
CA ALA A 105 15.47 12.99 -4.03
C ALA A 105 15.49 13.01 -5.58
N PRO A 106 16.13 14.02 -6.21
CA PRO A 106 16.23 14.10 -7.67
C PRO A 106 16.80 12.84 -8.31
N GLU A 107 17.74 12.18 -7.64
CA GLU A 107 18.37 10.93 -8.08
C GLU A 107 17.35 9.77 -8.12
N GLY A 108 16.47 9.69 -7.11
CA GLY A 108 15.40 8.69 -7.07
C GLY A 108 14.37 8.90 -8.18
N ILE A 109 14.01 10.15 -8.47
CA ILE A 109 13.11 10.51 -9.59
C ILE A 109 13.76 10.15 -10.93
N ALA A 110 15.05 10.44 -11.10
CA ALA A 110 15.79 10.11 -12.31
C ALA A 110 15.91 8.59 -12.51
N ALA A 111 16.15 7.83 -11.42
CA ALA A 111 16.23 6.38 -11.43
C ALA A 111 14.87 5.75 -11.80
N GLU A 112 13.77 6.22 -11.19
CA GLU A 112 12.41 5.79 -11.56
C GLU A 112 12.13 6.00 -13.05
N ARG A 113 12.37 7.22 -13.53
CA ARG A 113 12.21 7.55 -14.95
C ARG A 113 13.03 6.63 -15.85
N ARG A 114 14.31 6.41 -15.51
CA ARG A 114 15.21 5.59 -16.29
C ARG A 114 14.72 4.15 -16.39
N ALA A 115 14.37 3.53 -15.26
CA ALA A 115 13.89 2.15 -15.23
C ALA A 115 12.55 1.97 -15.95
N LEU A 116 11.56 2.83 -15.65
CA LEU A 116 10.21 2.70 -16.21
C LEU A 116 10.16 3.03 -17.70
N CYS A 117 10.99 3.97 -18.19
CA CYS A 117 11.09 4.24 -19.62
C CYS A 117 11.73 3.08 -20.40
N ALA A 118 12.67 2.34 -19.81
CA ALA A 118 13.32 1.18 -20.41
C ALA A 118 12.42 -0.07 -20.43
N ALA A 119 11.56 -0.23 -19.42
CA ALA A 119 10.64 -1.37 -19.32
C ALA A 119 9.71 -1.46 -20.55
N HIS A 120 9.32 -2.65 -20.94
CA HIS A 120 8.39 -2.89 -22.05
C HIS A 120 6.96 -2.50 -21.67
N HIS A 121 6.61 -2.72 -20.41
CA HIS A 121 5.32 -2.36 -19.85
C HIS A 121 5.44 -2.03 -18.37
N VAL A 122 4.46 -1.29 -17.83
CA VAL A 122 4.38 -0.94 -16.41
C VAL A 122 3.02 -1.39 -15.88
N ILE A 123 3.00 -1.96 -14.71
CA ILE A 123 1.78 -2.25 -13.95
C ILE A 123 1.71 -1.23 -12.82
N ALA A 124 0.69 -0.39 -12.83
CA ALA A 124 0.40 0.57 -11.77
C ALA A 124 -0.63 0.00 -10.79
N THR A 125 -0.48 0.27 -9.51
CA THR A 125 -1.38 -0.25 -8.47
C THR A 125 -2.66 0.58 -8.29
N SER A 126 -2.86 1.64 -9.07
CA SER A 126 -4.08 2.48 -9.07
C SER A 126 -4.22 3.28 -10.36
N ALA A 127 -5.42 3.76 -10.65
CA ALA A 127 -5.65 4.71 -11.73
C ALA A 127 -4.88 6.02 -11.46
N TRP A 128 -4.85 6.47 -10.19
CA TRP A 128 -4.06 7.64 -9.80
C TRP A 128 -2.56 7.46 -10.14
N ALA A 129 -1.96 6.34 -9.78
CA ALA A 129 -0.54 6.08 -10.08
C ALA A 129 -0.28 6.06 -11.59
N ARG A 130 -1.16 5.43 -12.37
CA ARG A 130 -1.12 5.44 -13.83
C ARG A 130 -1.15 6.85 -14.39
N GLU A 131 -2.14 7.64 -13.99
CA GLU A 131 -2.31 9.02 -14.47
C GLU A 131 -1.09 9.86 -14.11
N ARG A 132 -0.59 9.72 -12.89
CA ARG A 132 0.58 10.46 -12.41
C ARG A 132 1.85 10.13 -13.22
N LEU A 133 2.11 8.86 -13.54
CA LEU A 133 3.24 8.45 -14.37
C LEU A 133 3.12 8.96 -15.83
N ILE A 134 1.90 9.06 -16.35
CA ILE A 134 1.64 9.64 -17.67
C ILE A 134 1.85 11.17 -17.65
N GLU A 135 1.29 11.88 -16.68
CA GLU A 135 1.45 13.33 -16.51
C GLU A 135 2.91 13.75 -16.37
N LEU A 136 3.71 12.96 -15.65
CA LEU A 136 5.14 13.16 -15.49
C LEU A 136 5.95 12.83 -16.77
N GLY A 137 5.30 12.31 -17.82
CA GLY A 137 5.96 11.89 -19.04
C GLY A 137 6.92 10.70 -18.85
N ILE A 138 6.67 9.87 -17.81
CA ILE A 138 7.45 8.66 -17.53
C ILE A 138 6.91 7.48 -18.36
N CYS A 139 5.59 7.33 -18.43
CA CYS A 139 4.94 6.26 -19.18
C CYS A 139 4.02 6.82 -20.27
N ARG A 140 3.85 6.07 -21.35
CA ARG A 140 2.84 6.34 -22.38
C ARG A 140 1.56 5.56 -22.04
N PRO A 141 0.36 6.09 -22.37
CA PRO A 141 -0.92 5.43 -22.05
C PRO A 141 -1.02 3.96 -22.48
N GLY A 142 -0.46 3.60 -23.64
CA GLY A 142 -0.48 2.23 -24.16
C GLY A 142 0.57 1.28 -23.55
N ARG A 143 1.41 1.75 -22.61
CA ARG A 143 2.46 0.97 -21.97
C ARG A 143 2.28 0.87 -20.46
N ILE A 144 1.08 1.09 -19.97
CA ILE A 144 0.78 1.04 -18.55
C ILE A 144 -0.63 0.50 -18.30
N THR A 145 -0.73 -0.57 -17.54
CA THR A 145 -1.98 -1.21 -17.10
C THR A 145 -2.19 -0.97 -15.62
N VAL A 146 -3.44 -0.85 -15.21
CA VAL A 146 -3.79 -0.78 -13.80
C VAL A 146 -4.16 -2.17 -13.28
N ALA A 147 -3.47 -2.61 -12.23
CA ALA A 147 -3.83 -3.81 -11.47
C ALA A 147 -3.93 -3.41 -9.98
N VAL A 148 -5.12 -3.02 -9.55
CA VAL A 148 -5.34 -2.59 -8.16
C VAL A 148 -5.11 -3.74 -7.19
N PRO A 149 -4.55 -3.49 -5.99
CA PRO A 149 -4.42 -4.51 -4.97
C PRO A 149 -5.77 -5.11 -4.60
N GLY A 150 -5.82 -6.43 -4.58
CA GLY A 150 -6.97 -7.17 -4.09
C GLY A 150 -7.05 -7.15 -2.56
N THR A 151 -8.14 -7.70 -2.05
CA THR A 151 -8.34 -7.93 -0.62
C THR A 151 -8.70 -9.38 -0.37
N ASP A 152 -8.22 -9.93 0.74
CA ASP A 152 -8.61 -11.27 1.17
C ASP A 152 -10.06 -11.30 1.67
N PRO A 153 -10.81 -12.39 1.44
CA PRO A 153 -12.06 -12.61 2.14
C PRO A 153 -11.87 -12.56 3.65
N ALA A 154 -12.70 -11.77 4.33
CA ALA A 154 -12.62 -11.64 5.78
C ALA A 154 -14.03 -11.56 6.39
N PRO A 155 -14.25 -11.98 7.64
CA PRO A 155 -15.49 -11.72 8.37
C PRO A 155 -15.71 -10.23 8.58
N ALA A 156 -16.94 -9.82 8.83
CA ALA A 156 -17.19 -8.44 9.24
C ALA A 156 -16.62 -8.21 10.65
N ALA A 157 -15.99 -7.05 10.84
CA ALA A 157 -15.47 -6.65 12.13
C ALA A 157 -16.62 -6.49 13.15
N ALA A 158 -16.39 -6.96 14.36
CA ALA A 158 -17.33 -6.81 15.47
C ALA A 158 -17.28 -5.37 16.02
N GLY A 159 -16.08 -4.82 16.13
CA GLY A 159 -15.85 -3.53 16.74
C GLY A 159 -16.13 -3.55 18.26
N THR A 160 -16.34 -2.37 18.82
CA THR A 160 -16.72 -2.16 20.22
C THR A 160 -18.12 -1.56 20.32
N ALA A 161 -18.69 -1.53 21.54
CA ALA A 161 -20.03 -0.98 21.75
C ALA A 161 -20.06 0.55 21.69
N ASP A 162 -18.97 1.21 22.01
CA ASP A 162 -18.85 2.68 22.10
C ASP A 162 -18.29 3.35 20.83
N GLY A 163 -17.73 2.57 19.91
CA GLY A 163 -17.17 3.09 18.65
C GLY A 163 -15.81 3.77 18.83
N GLY A 164 -15.12 3.54 19.96
CA GLY A 164 -13.90 4.24 20.33
C GLY A 164 -12.59 3.55 19.91
N ALA A 165 -12.62 2.36 19.31
CA ALA A 165 -11.43 1.62 18.93
C ALA A 165 -10.93 2.07 17.53
N LEU A 166 -9.90 2.94 17.51
CA LEU A 166 -9.26 3.41 16.29
C LEU A 166 -8.08 2.53 15.93
N LEU A 167 -7.87 2.30 14.63
CA LEU A 167 -6.75 1.53 14.11
C LEU A 167 -6.06 2.30 12.97
N CYS A 168 -4.73 2.45 13.07
CA CYS A 168 -3.89 2.96 11.99
C CYS A 168 -2.89 1.87 11.59
N VAL A 169 -2.94 1.42 10.33
CA VAL A 169 -2.09 0.33 9.82
C VAL A 169 -1.15 0.87 8.74
N GLY A 170 0.13 0.60 8.91
CA GLY A 170 1.18 0.95 7.94
C GLY A 170 2.51 1.19 8.63
N VAL A 171 3.59 1.12 7.86
CA VAL A 171 4.93 1.47 8.36
C VAL A 171 4.91 2.86 8.97
N VAL A 172 5.66 3.06 10.06
CA VAL A 172 5.76 4.38 10.69
C VAL A 172 6.81 5.19 9.92
N ALA A 173 6.32 6.10 9.07
CA ALA A 173 7.16 6.86 8.16
C ALA A 173 6.46 8.17 7.75
N PRO A 174 7.21 9.22 7.34
CA PRO A 174 6.66 10.56 7.05
C PRO A 174 5.47 10.54 6.07
N HIS A 175 5.55 9.76 5.01
CA HIS A 175 4.48 9.68 4.01
C HIS A 175 3.17 9.08 4.53
N LYS A 176 3.22 8.34 5.66
CA LYS A 176 2.02 7.76 6.30
C LYS A 176 1.34 8.70 7.30
N GLY A 177 2.00 9.79 7.71
CA GLY A 177 1.37 10.90 8.45
C GLY A 177 0.93 10.57 9.88
N GLN A 178 1.58 9.61 10.56
CA GLN A 178 1.21 9.29 11.96
C GLN A 178 1.40 10.48 12.90
N ASP A 179 2.33 11.38 12.62
CA ASP A 179 2.50 12.64 13.34
C ASP A 179 1.27 13.54 13.21
N THR A 180 0.69 13.68 12.01
CA THR A 180 -0.58 14.39 11.78
C THR A 180 -1.73 13.74 12.56
N LEU A 181 -1.74 12.40 12.66
CA LEU A 181 -2.72 11.69 13.48
C LEU A 181 -2.59 12.03 14.96
N ILE A 182 -1.36 12.02 15.51
CA ILE A 182 -1.15 12.34 16.93
C ILE A 182 -1.57 13.79 17.22
N ASP A 183 -1.21 14.74 16.35
CA ASP A 183 -1.62 16.14 16.49
C ASP A 183 -3.16 16.29 16.46
N ALA A 184 -3.86 15.52 15.63
CA ALA A 184 -5.32 15.49 15.61
C ALA A 184 -5.93 14.88 16.89
N LEU A 185 -5.36 13.76 17.36
CA LEU A 185 -5.81 13.07 18.57
C LEU A 185 -5.58 13.90 19.85
N ALA A 186 -4.52 14.71 19.89
CA ALA A 186 -4.25 15.62 21.01
C ALA A 186 -5.42 16.60 21.26
N GLY A 187 -6.11 17.02 20.19
CA GLY A 187 -7.30 17.85 20.27
C GLY A 187 -8.58 17.15 20.71
N LEU A 188 -8.53 15.83 20.96
CA LEU A 188 -9.67 15.00 21.39
C LEU A 188 -9.59 14.60 22.88
N ARG A 189 -8.63 15.12 23.64
CA ARG A 189 -8.52 14.91 25.08
C ARG A 189 -9.81 15.40 25.77
N GLY A 190 -10.41 14.54 26.59
CA GLY A 190 -11.69 14.84 27.24
C GLY A 190 -12.94 14.58 26.39
N ALA A 191 -12.81 14.13 25.15
CA ALA A 191 -13.90 13.54 24.39
C ALA A 191 -14.27 12.14 24.96
N ALA A 192 -15.29 11.50 24.38
CA ALA A 192 -15.70 10.15 24.74
C ALA A 192 -14.50 9.17 24.79
N HIS A 193 -14.66 8.05 25.49
CA HIS A 193 -13.60 7.04 25.61
C HIS A 193 -13.14 6.54 24.25
N TRP A 194 -11.84 6.64 23.99
CA TRP A 194 -11.22 6.14 22.73
C TRP A 194 -9.82 5.60 22.98
N THR A 195 -9.41 4.71 22.12
CA THR A 195 -8.02 4.22 22.01
C THR A 195 -7.60 4.19 20.55
N CYS A 196 -6.32 4.34 20.28
CA CYS A 196 -5.76 4.25 18.93
C CYS A 196 -4.59 3.25 18.91
N THR A 197 -4.75 2.18 18.13
CA THR A 197 -3.67 1.23 17.91
C THR A 197 -2.94 1.61 16.61
N ILE A 198 -1.62 1.79 16.68
CA ILE A 198 -0.74 1.98 15.53
C ILE A 198 -0.01 0.67 15.28
N ALA A 199 -0.27 0.04 14.14
CA ALA A 199 0.30 -1.24 13.72
C ALA A 199 1.18 -1.06 12.48
N GLY A 200 2.46 -1.41 12.60
CA GLY A 200 3.43 -1.34 11.52
C GLY A 200 4.86 -1.23 12.02
N SER A 201 5.80 -1.38 11.10
CA SER A 201 7.24 -1.30 11.42
C SER A 201 7.64 0.12 11.80
N VAL A 202 8.41 0.24 12.88
CA VAL A 202 9.10 1.46 13.30
C VAL A 202 10.55 1.49 12.78
N ALA A 203 11.02 0.39 12.18
CA ALA A 203 12.40 0.27 11.71
C ALA A 203 12.62 0.86 10.30
N THR A 204 11.56 1.24 9.60
CA THR A 204 11.64 1.85 8.26
C THR A 204 12.24 3.26 8.33
N ASP A 205 11.82 4.05 9.33
CA ASP A 205 12.35 5.37 9.66
C ASP A 205 12.36 5.53 11.19
N PRO A 206 13.41 5.06 11.87
CA PRO A 206 13.48 5.08 13.33
C PRO A 206 13.41 6.50 13.92
N GLU A 207 14.04 7.49 13.25
CA GLU A 207 14.03 8.87 13.71
C GLU A 207 12.61 9.47 13.66
N PHE A 208 11.87 9.20 12.60
CA PHE A 208 10.48 9.63 12.52
C PHE A 208 9.63 8.93 13.58
N ALA A 209 9.81 7.62 13.77
CA ALA A 209 9.08 6.87 14.78
C ALA A 209 9.33 7.42 16.20
N GLU A 210 10.57 7.74 16.54
CA GLU A 210 10.93 8.38 17.81
C GLU A 210 10.31 9.78 17.95
N ARG A 211 10.28 10.58 16.88
CA ARG A 211 9.61 11.90 16.91
C ARG A 211 8.11 11.75 17.18
N VAL A 212 7.46 10.77 16.54
CA VAL A 212 6.02 10.51 16.76
C VAL A 212 5.76 10.01 18.18
N ALA A 213 6.64 9.14 18.73
CA ALA A 213 6.52 8.65 20.10
C ALA A 213 6.64 9.80 21.11
N ARG A 214 7.63 10.70 20.94
CA ARG A 214 7.75 11.91 21.78
C ARG A 214 6.48 12.78 21.73
N ARG A 215 5.89 12.99 20.54
CA ARG A 215 4.61 13.71 20.42
C ARG A 215 3.48 13.07 21.21
N VAL A 216 3.41 11.73 21.25
CA VAL A 216 2.42 11.01 22.07
C VAL A 216 2.60 11.36 23.56
N ASP A 217 3.85 11.36 24.06
CA ASP A 217 4.16 11.68 25.44
C ASP A 217 3.90 13.14 25.77
N GLU A 218 4.37 14.06 24.95
CA GLU A 218 4.16 15.51 25.11
C GLU A 218 2.68 15.90 25.07
N ALA A 219 1.90 15.22 24.24
CA ALA A 219 0.46 15.40 24.17
C ALA A 219 -0.29 14.70 25.35
N GLY A 220 0.41 13.92 26.19
CA GLY A 220 -0.21 13.15 27.29
C GLY A 220 -1.18 12.07 26.80
N LEU A 221 -0.86 11.42 25.68
CA LEU A 221 -1.69 10.40 25.03
C LEU A 221 -1.20 8.97 25.27
N ALA A 222 -0.21 8.75 26.14
CA ALA A 222 0.39 7.44 26.39
C ALA A 222 -0.61 6.36 26.82
N SER A 223 -1.70 6.75 27.52
CA SER A 223 -2.78 5.82 27.91
C SER A 223 -3.81 5.54 26.80
N HIS A 224 -3.79 6.31 25.71
CA HIS A 224 -4.74 6.23 24.61
C HIS A 224 -4.13 5.62 23.35
N VAL A 225 -2.83 5.81 23.12
CA VAL A 225 -2.13 5.35 21.91
C VAL A 225 -1.31 4.10 22.25
N ARG A 226 -1.53 3.04 21.49
CA ARG A 226 -0.81 1.78 21.63
C ARG A 226 -0.01 1.47 20.38
N TRP A 227 1.28 1.25 20.54
CA TRP A 227 2.17 0.75 19.50
C TRP A 227 2.12 -0.78 19.44
N ALA A 228 1.64 -1.34 18.34
CA ALA A 228 1.51 -2.78 18.17
C ALA A 228 2.71 -3.41 17.43
N GLY A 229 3.58 -2.58 16.83
CA GLY A 229 4.66 -3.05 15.98
C GLY A 229 4.17 -3.79 14.75
N VAL A 230 5.02 -4.61 14.16
CA VAL A 230 4.64 -5.49 13.04
C VAL A 230 3.73 -6.60 13.57
N LEU A 231 2.57 -6.74 12.95
CA LEU A 231 1.61 -7.79 13.27
C LEU A 231 1.64 -8.86 12.18
N GLY A 232 1.84 -10.11 12.58
CA GLY A 232 1.58 -11.25 11.71
C GLY A 232 0.08 -11.35 11.38
N ARG A 233 -0.25 -12.15 10.36
CA ARG A 233 -1.60 -12.23 9.78
C ARG A 233 -2.72 -12.34 10.83
N ASP A 234 -2.66 -13.35 11.71
CA ASP A 234 -3.73 -13.58 12.69
C ASP A 234 -3.90 -12.41 13.67
N ARG A 235 -2.80 -11.78 14.06
CA ARG A 235 -2.82 -10.62 14.96
C ARG A 235 -3.32 -9.36 14.25
N LEU A 236 -3.02 -9.20 12.98
CA LEU A 236 -3.55 -8.11 12.15
C LEU A 236 -5.05 -8.29 11.92
N ASP A 237 -5.50 -9.51 11.63
CA ASP A 237 -6.92 -9.83 11.50
C ASP A 237 -7.68 -9.57 12.81
N ALA A 238 -7.10 -9.93 13.96
CA ALA A 238 -7.67 -9.62 15.28
C ALA A 238 -7.71 -8.10 15.54
N ALA A 239 -6.69 -7.34 15.14
CA ALA A 239 -6.67 -5.88 15.27
C ALA A 239 -7.79 -5.23 14.44
N TYR A 240 -7.99 -5.66 13.20
CA TYR A 240 -9.11 -5.20 12.39
C TYR A 240 -10.46 -5.63 12.98
N ALA A 241 -10.59 -6.88 13.46
CA ALA A 241 -11.84 -7.39 14.01
C ALA A 241 -12.33 -6.59 15.22
N GLY A 242 -11.40 -6.03 16.02
CA GLY A 242 -11.71 -5.20 17.19
C GLY A 242 -11.79 -3.69 16.89
N ALA A 243 -11.57 -3.27 15.65
CA ALA A 243 -11.56 -1.85 15.29
C ALA A 243 -12.96 -1.36 14.90
N ASP A 244 -13.30 -0.15 15.33
CA ASP A 244 -14.51 0.56 14.94
C ASP A 244 -14.30 1.47 13.75
N LEU A 245 -13.08 2.02 13.64
CA LEU A 245 -12.69 2.97 12.61
C LEU A 245 -11.23 2.76 12.23
N VAL A 246 -10.95 2.71 10.92
CA VAL A 246 -9.56 2.80 10.45
C VAL A 246 -9.23 4.24 10.10
N VAL A 247 -8.07 4.72 10.55
CA VAL A 247 -7.56 6.06 10.24
C VAL A 247 -6.32 5.94 9.38
N ALA A 248 -6.35 6.57 8.19
CA ALA A 248 -5.23 6.57 7.25
C ALA A 248 -4.83 8.02 6.91
N PRO A 249 -3.92 8.64 7.70
CA PRO A 249 -3.58 10.06 7.61
C PRO A 249 -2.48 10.34 6.57
N SER A 250 -2.33 9.48 5.57
CA SER A 250 -1.22 9.49 4.62
C SER A 250 -1.07 10.82 3.88
N ARG A 251 0.18 11.25 3.67
CA ARG A 251 0.57 12.37 2.79
C ARG A 251 0.64 11.93 1.34
N THR A 252 1.17 10.73 1.15
CA THR A 252 1.27 10.08 -0.17
C THR A 252 0.89 8.62 -0.04
N GLU A 253 0.06 8.14 -0.96
CA GLU A 253 -0.40 6.76 -0.98
C GLU A 253 -0.69 6.33 -2.42
N SER A 254 -0.15 5.21 -2.86
CA SER A 254 -0.40 4.76 -4.23
C SER A 254 -1.80 4.19 -4.43
N TYR A 255 -2.30 3.46 -3.43
CA TYR A 255 -3.67 2.91 -3.44
C TYR A 255 -4.35 3.03 -2.07
N GLY A 256 -3.75 2.48 -1.02
CA GLY A 256 -4.33 2.43 0.31
C GLY A 256 -4.83 1.04 0.69
N MET A 257 -3.96 0.03 0.62
CA MET A 257 -4.31 -1.36 0.96
C MET A 257 -4.97 -1.49 2.33
N ALA A 258 -4.43 -0.80 3.37
CA ALA A 258 -5.02 -0.81 4.70
C ALA A 258 -6.46 -0.26 4.74
N VAL A 259 -6.76 0.71 3.88
CA VAL A 259 -8.12 1.27 3.69
C VAL A 259 -9.02 0.23 3.01
N ALA A 260 -8.55 -0.40 1.95
CA ALA A 260 -9.29 -1.45 1.25
C ALA A 260 -9.58 -2.64 2.17
N ASP A 261 -8.60 -3.06 2.98
CA ASP A 261 -8.73 -4.13 3.97
C ASP A 261 -9.74 -3.80 5.08
N ALA A 262 -9.78 -2.55 5.55
CA ALA A 262 -10.79 -2.08 6.49
C ALA A 262 -12.20 -2.21 5.90
N LEU A 263 -12.38 -1.68 4.70
CA LEU A 263 -13.68 -1.72 4.00
C LEU A 263 -14.11 -3.14 3.65
N ARG A 264 -13.18 -4.04 3.33
CA ARG A 264 -13.45 -5.47 3.13
C ARG A 264 -14.02 -6.14 4.39
N ARG A 265 -13.63 -5.65 5.56
CA ARG A 265 -14.14 -6.10 6.86
C ARG A 265 -15.35 -5.30 7.36
N GLY A 266 -15.87 -4.38 6.54
CA GLY A 266 -17.02 -3.55 6.89
C GLY A 266 -16.71 -2.49 7.95
N ILE A 267 -15.43 -2.08 8.06
CA ILE A 267 -14.98 -1.03 8.96
C ILE A 267 -14.97 0.30 8.20
N PRO A 268 -15.65 1.34 8.70
CA PRO A 268 -15.57 2.68 8.11
C PRO A 268 -14.16 3.27 8.23
N VAL A 269 -13.91 4.30 7.43
CA VAL A 269 -12.57 4.90 7.32
C VAL A 269 -12.64 6.42 7.46
N VAL A 270 -11.69 6.99 8.20
CA VAL A 270 -11.30 8.40 8.09
C VAL A 270 -9.91 8.44 7.46
N ALA A 271 -9.79 9.06 6.30
CA ALA A 271 -8.53 9.08 5.57
C ALA A 271 -8.28 10.42 4.88
N THR A 272 -7.06 10.62 4.43
CA THR A 272 -6.72 11.79 3.61
C THR A 272 -7.05 11.55 2.14
N ARG A 273 -7.24 12.64 1.37
CA ARG A 273 -7.35 12.60 -0.10
C ARG A 273 -5.96 12.47 -0.75
N ALA A 274 -5.14 11.56 -0.27
CA ALA A 274 -3.79 11.35 -0.76
C ALA A 274 -3.76 10.26 -1.84
N GLY A 275 -3.21 10.58 -3.00
CA GLY A 275 -2.94 9.60 -4.06
C GLY A 275 -4.16 8.76 -4.45
N GLY A 276 -4.02 7.44 -4.40
CA GLY A 276 -5.05 6.46 -4.73
C GLY A 276 -6.09 6.19 -3.63
N ILE A 277 -6.01 6.82 -2.45
CA ILE A 277 -7.01 6.61 -1.37
C ILE A 277 -8.45 6.88 -1.85
N PRO A 278 -8.75 7.96 -2.62
CA PRO A 278 -10.10 8.17 -3.16
C PRO A 278 -10.61 6.99 -3.99
N GLU A 279 -9.74 6.31 -4.73
CA GLU A 279 -10.07 5.11 -5.49
C GLU A 279 -10.35 3.91 -4.56
N ALA A 280 -9.50 3.71 -3.56
CA ALA A 280 -9.65 2.62 -2.59
C ALA A 280 -10.93 2.72 -1.76
N VAL A 281 -11.47 3.92 -1.51
CA VAL A 281 -12.73 4.13 -0.77
C VAL A 281 -13.97 4.13 -1.64
N ALA A 282 -13.84 4.16 -2.97
CA ALA A 282 -15.00 4.26 -3.86
C ALA A 282 -16.03 3.13 -3.59
N PRO A 283 -17.34 3.44 -3.63
CA PRO A 283 -17.99 4.70 -4.00
C PRO A 283 -17.95 5.82 -2.93
N GLY A 284 -17.27 5.66 -1.79
CA GLY A 284 -16.99 6.72 -0.83
C GLY A 284 -17.98 6.85 0.34
N ASP A 285 -19.09 6.15 0.32
CA ASP A 285 -20.16 6.25 1.32
C ASP A 285 -19.74 5.81 2.73
N ALA A 286 -18.69 4.99 2.82
CA ALA A 286 -18.16 4.41 4.05
C ALA A 286 -16.93 5.16 4.60
N ALA A 287 -16.61 6.34 4.03
CA ALA A 287 -15.42 7.08 4.39
C ALA A 287 -15.67 8.57 4.62
N ILE A 288 -14.85 9.19 5.46
CA ILE A 288 -14.67 10.64 5.53
C ILE A 288 -13.27 10.95 4.98
N LEU A 289 -13.20 11.72 3.90
CA LEU A 289 -11.94 12.13 3.31
C LEU A 289 -11.62 13.59 3.66
N VAL A 290 -10.42 13.80 4.23
CA VAL A 290 -9.89 15.12 4.61
C VAL A 290 -8.65 15.46 3.78
N PRO A 291 -8.25 16.74 3.65
CA PRO A 291 -6.98 17.10 3.03
C PRO A 291 -5.79 16.51 3.81
N PRO A 292 -4.69 16.10 3.13
CA PRO A 292 -3.46 15.72 3.81
C PRO A 292 -2.84 16.90 4.57
N ASP A 293 -2.00 16.60 5.57
CA ASP A 293 -1.31 17.60 6.42
C ASP A 293 -2.23 18.62 7.11
N ARG A 294 -3.46 18.22 7.41
CA ARG A 294 -4.44 19.05 8.12
C ARG A 294 -4.92 18.35 9.37
N PRO A 295 -4.15 18.44 10.48
CA PRO A 295 -4.53 17.83 11.76
C PRO A 295 -5.84 18.39 12.32
N ASP A 296 -6.18 19.64 12.02
CA ASP A 296 -7.46 20.26 12.35
C ASP A 296 -8.63 19.57 11.64
N ALA A 297 -8.55 19.35 10.33
CA ALA A 297 -9.59 18.67 9.56
C ALA A 297 -9.73 17.19 9.98
N LEU A 298 -8.60 16.51 10.23
CA LEU A 298 -8.60 15.13 10.71
C LEU A 298 -9.23 15.05 12.11
N ARG A 299 -8.87 15.96 13.04
CA ARG A 299 -9.48 16.05 14.36
C ARG A 299 -10.99 16.24 14.27
N ASP A 300 -11.45 17.16 13.41
CA ASP A 300 -12.87 17.46 13.28
C ASP A 300 -13.66 16.26 12.71
N ALA A 301 -13.09 15.53 11.77
CA ALA A 301 -13.64 14.26 11.27
C ALA A 301 -13.73 13.19 12.38
N LEU A 302 -12.66 13.01 13.15
CA LEU A 302 -12.63 12.07 14.28
C LEU A 302 -13.60 12.49 15.39
N ARG A 303 -13.70 13.80 15.70
CA ARG A 303 -14.68 14.31 16.68
C ARG A 303 -16.10 13.99 16.23
N ARG A 304 -16.46 14.24 14.99
CA ARG A 304 -17.77 13.89 14.43
C ARG A 304 -18.05 12.41 14.55
N TRP A 305 -17.08 11.54 14.23
CA TRP A 305 -17.19 10.10 14.43
C TRP A 305 -17.53 9.76 15.89
N MET A 306 -16.88 10.39 16.85
CA MET A 306 -17.07 10.12 18.28
C MET A 306 -18.38 10.67 18.84
N THR A 307 -18.87 11.81 18.33
CA THR A 307 -20.01 12.54 18.91
C THR A 307 -21.31 12.43 18.14
N GLU A 308 -21.30 11.93 16.89
CA GLU A 308 -22.47 11.80 16.02
C GLU A 308 -22.86 10.32 15.80
N PRO A 309 -23.71 9.69 16.65
CA PRO A 309 -24.09 8.28 16.49
C PRO A 309 -24.69 7.96 15.11
N ALA A 310 -25.55 8.84 14.59
CA ALA A 310 -26.17 8.67 13.28
C ALA A 310 -25.14 8.66 12.14
N LEU A 311 -24.03 9.41 12.26
CA LEU A 311 -22.91 9.36 11.33
C LEU A 311 -22.21 8.00 11.40
N ARG A 312 -21.92 7.51 12.62
CA ARG A 312 -21.30 6.17 12.80
C ARG A 312 -22.16 5.07 12.19
N GLU A 313 -23.45 5.04 12.52
CA GLU A 313 -24.39 4.05 11.98
C GLU A 313 -24.44 4.07 10.46
N ARG A 314 -24.52 5.25 9.86
CA ARG A 314 -24.55 5.44 8.39
C ARG A 314 -23.27 4.92 7.73
N LEU A 315 -22.10 5.32 8.25
CA LEU A 315 -20.81 4.91 7.69
C LEU A 315 -20.58 3.39 7.86
N THR A 316 -20.89 2.84 9.04
CA THR A 316 -20.77 1.40 9.30
C THR A 316 -21.71 0.59 8.42
N ALA A 317 -22.96 1.03 8.26
CA ALA A 317 -23.91 0.36 7.38
C ALA A 317 -23.42 0.40 5.90
N ALA A 318 -22.86 1.51 5.44
CA ALA A 318 -22.28 1.63 4.12
C ALA A 318 -21.07 0.70 3.93
N ALA A 319 -20.14 0.67 4.89
CA ALA A 319 -18.97 -0.23 4.87
C ALA A 319 -19.39 -1.70 4.82
N ARG A 320 -20.37 -2.09 5.62
CA ARG A 320 -20.90 -3.47 5.66
C ARG A 320 -21.59 -3.86 4.36
N ARG A 321 -22.34 -2.95 3.72
CA ARG A 321 -22.98 -3.23 2.41
C ARG A 321 -21.94 -3.44 1.31
N GLY A 322 -20.96 -2.54 1.19
CA GLY A 322 -19.97 -2.55 0.12
C GLY A 322 -18.80 -3.54 0.30
N ARG A 323 -18.75 -4.28 1.43
CA ARG A 323 -17.59 -5.11 1.76
C ARG A 323 -17.31 -6.24 0.76
N LYS A 324 -18.33 -6.79 0.12
CA LYS A 324 -18.19 -7.90 -0.83
C LYS A 324 -17.78 -7.45 -2.24
N ASP A 325 -17.96 -6.17 -2.54
CA ASP A 325 -17.71 -5.59 -3.87
C ASP A 325 -16.25 -5.12 -4.04
N ARG A 326 -15.40 -5.35 -3.04
CA ARG A 326 -13.98 -5.00 -3.10
C ARG A 326 -13.22 -5.94 -4.03
N PRO A 327 -12.27 -5.42 -4.83
CA PRO A 327 -11.44 -6.25 -5.70
C PRO A 327 -10.80 -7.42 -4.96
N SER A 328 -10.76 -8.58 -5.58
CA SER A 328 -10.05 -9.75 -5.09
C SER A 328 -8.64 -9.81 -5.69
N TRP A 329 -7.74 -10.58 -5.09
CA TRP A 329 -6.42 -10.84 -5.65
C TRP A 329 -6.48 -11.53 -7.01
N ARG A 330 -7.51 -12.34 -7.25
CA ARG A 330 -7.79 -12.92 -8.57
C ARG A 330 -8.08 -11.85 -9.64
N ASP A 331 -8.75 -10.75 -9.27
CA ASP A 331 -8.98 -9.63 -10.21
C ASP A 331 -7.68 -8.90 -10.51
N THR A 332 -6.81 -8.70 -9.51
CA THR A 332 -5.45 -8.17 -9.68
C THR A 332 -4.65 -9.02 -10.66
N ALA A 333 -4.57 -10.32 -10.38
CA ALA A 333 -3.81 -11.27 -11.19
C ALA A 333 -4.37 -11.40 -12.62
N ARG A 334 -5.67 -11.29 -12.82
CA ARG A 334 -6.28 -11.29 -14.15
C ARG A 334 -5.79 -10.13 -15.01
N SER A 335 -5.66 -8.92 -14.43
CA SER A 335 -5.12 -7.75 -15.15
C SER A 335 -3.66 -7.96 -15.53
N ILE A 336 -2.85 -8.54 -14.62
CA ILE A 336 -1.44 -8.86 -14.86
C ILE A 336 -1.31 -9.97 -15.91
N HIS A 337 -2.07 -11.04 -15.77
CA HIS A 337 -2.10 -12.16 -16.70
C HIS A 337 -2.38 -11.70 -18.14
N SER A 338 -3.41 -10.87 -18.34
CA SER A 338 -3.72 -10.32 -19.67
C SER A 338 -2.54 -9.53 -20.25
N THR A 339 -1.88 -8.70 -19.43
CA THR A 339 -0.69 -7.95 -19.84
C THR A 339 0.46 -8.89 -20.23
N LEU A 340 0.71 -9.95 -19.46
CA LEU A 340 1.76 -10.92 -19.75
C LEU A 340 1.45 -11.73 -21.02
N GLU A 341 0.20 -12.07 -21.28
CA GLU A 341 -0.21 -12.76 -22.52
C GLU A 341 0.00 -11.89 -23.77
N GLU A 342 -0.33 -10.59 -23.69
CA GLU A 342 -0.10 -9.65 -24.80
C GLU A 342 1.39 -9.48 -25.14
N LEU A 343 2.25 -9.69 -24.16
CA LEU A 343 3.70 -9.57 -24.31
C LEU A 343 4.41 -10.90 -24.61
N SER A 344 3.72 -12.03 -24.59
CA SER A 344 4.29 -13.38 -24.77
C SER A 344 4.70 -13.72 -26.18
#